data_00560e5c0081dfbd7b888f7fdd9666dd
#
_entry.id   00560e5c0081dfbd7b888f7fdd9666dd
#
_cell.length_a   1.000
_cell.length_b   1.000
_cell.length_c   1.000
_cell.angle_alpha   90.00
_cell.angle_beta   90.00
_cell.angle_gamma   90.00
#
_symmetry.space_group_name_H-M   'P 1'
#
loop_
_entity.id
_entity.type
_entity.pdbx_description
1 polymer ?
#
loop_
_entity_poly.entity_id
_entity_poly.type
_entity_poly.pdbx_seq_one_letter_code
_entity_poly.pdbx_strand_id
1 'polypeptide(L)'
;MKKFIAIVCSALIITLVAVGCAKGVASNESQNEESLTGTISLAGSTSMEKLCEAMSESFMADNQGITVTVEYVGSGAGIESLSKGSVDIGNSSRNLKPEELSNGCVENVVALDGIAVIVDKNNGVTDISSENLKKLYTGEIKNWKELGGTDEAVVVIGREAGSGTRDAFEELLELKDKCDYAQQLDSTGAVLAKVASTPGAIGYVSLDVVDESVLSVSIDSVEANEQNILAGKYLLSRPFVMATKGDVSSQNELVQKWFEYVNSEKGKEIIKKVGLIVPVQE
;
A
#
# COMPACT_ATOMS: atom_id res chain seq x y z
N MET A 1 26.17 79.61 7.94
CA MET A 1 25.98 80.47 9.12
C MET A 1 25.74 79.68 10.35
N LYS A 2 26.64 79.79 11.32
CA LYS A 2 26.46 79.77 12.79
C LYS A 2 25.75 78.50 13.37
N LYS A 3 26.15 77.84 14.43
CA LYS A 3 27.26 77.92 15.43
C LYS A 3 27.02 76.65 16.33
N PHE A 4 28.08 75.92 16.64
CA PHE A 4 28.62 75.63 17.98
C PHE A 4 27.62 75.50 19.14
N ILE A 5 27.71 74.40 19.89
CA ILE A 5 28.38 74.33 21.19
C ILE A 5 28.47 72.92 21.71
N ALA A 6 29.70 72.51 22.11
CA ALA A 6 30.03 71.37 22.92
C ALA A 6 29.98 71.77 24.41
N ILE A 7 29.62 70.84 25.30
CA ILE A 7 30.06 70.84 26.69
C ILE A 7 30.35 69.46 27.19
N VAL A 8 31.52 69.31 27.73
CA VAL A 8 32.18 68.21 28.44
C VAL A 8 31.83 68.33 29.95
N CYS A 9 31.78 67.21 30.62
CA CYS A 9 32.21 66.94 32.04
C CYS A 9 31.57 65.69 32.54
N SER A 10 32.15 64.74 33.05
CA SER A 10 33.23 64.40 33.97
C SER A 10 32.79 63.24 34.85
N ALA A 11 33.70 62.34 34.97
CA ALA A 11 33.77 61.12 35.76
C ALA A 11 33.15 61.17 37.19
N LEU A 12 32.65 60.05 37.61
CA LEU A 12 32.90 59.57 39.00
C LEU A 12 32.86 58.01 39.07
N ILE A 13 33.94 57.45 39.44
CA ILE A 13 34.19 56.04 39.78
C ILE A 13 33.62 55.78 41.17
N ILE A 14 32.75 54.79 41.32
CA ILE A 14 32.51 54.13 42.62
C ILE A 14 32.53 52.61 42.42
N THR A 15 33.57 51.97 42.84
CA THR A 15 33.74 50.52 43.06
C THR A 15 32.95 50.10 44.30
N LEU A 16 32.00 49.20 44.12
CA LEU A 16 31.51 48.41 45.24
C LEU A 16 31.57 46.92 44.89
N VAL A 17 32.44 46.22 45.56
CA VAL A 17 32.56 44.77 45.61
C VAL A 17 31.41 44.23 46.48
N ALA A 18 30.54 43.38 45.91
CA ALA A 18 29.66 42.56 46.67
C ALA A 18 29.77 41.13 46.17
N VAL A 19 30.37 40.30 47.00
CA VAL A 19 30.39 38.83 46.91
C VAL A 19 28.96 38.32 47.19
N GLY A 20 28.39 37.57 46.28
CA GLY A 20 27.07 36.94 46.46
C GLY A 20 26.86 35.75 45.56
N CYS A 21 27.04 34.58 46.15
CA CYS A 21 26.55 33.24 45.86
C CYS A 21 26.07 32.96 44.44
N ALA A 22 26.87 32.18 43.71
CA ALA A 22 26.46 31.41 42.53
C ALA A 22 25.40 30.38 42.90
N LYS A 23 24.15 30.64 42.52
CA LYS A 23 23.18 29.57 42.22
C LYS A 23 23.22 29.34 40.72
N GLY A 24 23.71 28.16 40.33
CA GLY A 24 23.70 27.70 38.96
C GLY A 24 22.28 27.76 38.41
N VAL A 25 22.07 28.65 37.48
CA VAL A 25 20.96 28.60 36.54
C VAL A 25 21.35 27.50 35.56
N ALA A 26 20.76 26.31 35.73
CA ALA A 26 20.74 25.31 34.70
C ALA A 26 20.02 25.96 33.50
N SER A 27 20.76 26.35 32.49
CA SER A 27 20.21 26.60 31.19
C SER A 27 19.59 25.30 30.72
N ASN A 28 18.27 25.17 30.81
CA ASN A 28 17.53 24.25 29.97
C ASN A 28 17.80 24.70 28.54
N GLU A 29 18.80 24.11 27.90
CA GLU A 29 18.80 24.00 26.45
C GLU A 29 17.59 23.14 26.09
N SER A 30 16.49 23.79 25.86
CA SER A 30 15.41 23.24 25.07
C SER A 30 16.04 22.95 23.71
N GLN A 31 16.45 21.70 23.49
CA GLN A 31 16.71 21.22 22.14
C GLN A 31 15.40 21.44 21.39
N ASN A 32 15.38 22.49 20.59
CA ASN A 32 14.37 22.67 19.56
C ASN A 32 14.65 21.53 18.56
N GLU A 33 14.06 20.35 18.77
CA GLU A 33 13.99 19.35 17.72
C GLU A 33 13.24 20.06 16.56
N GLU A 34 13.96 20.43 15.52
CA GLU A 34 13.34 20.92 14.29
C GLU A 34 12.37 19.80 13.87
N SER A 35 11.08 20.05 14.00
CA SER A 35 10.07 19.09 13.61
C SER A 35 10.23 18.82 12.13
N LEU A 36 10.50 17.57 11.77
CA LEU A 36 10.64 17.14 10.38
C LEU A 36 9.36 17.50 9.62
N THR A 37 9.50 18.25 8.53
CA THR A 37 8.38 18.70 7.70
C THR A 37 8.62 18.38 6.23
N GLY A 38 7.56 18.13 5.47
CA GLY A 38 7.67 17.89 4.04
C GLY A 38 6.57 16.97 3.51
N THR A 39 6.79 16.44 2.30
CA THR A 39 5.83 15.57 1.63
C THR A 39 6.50 14.25 1.28
N ILE A 40 5.78 13.15 1.50
CA ILE A 40 6.11 11.81 1.01
C ILE A 40 5.10 11.48 -0.09
N SER A 41 5.60 11.16 -1.28
CA SER A 41 4.77 10.83 -2.45
C SER A 41 4.80 9.33 -2.73
N LEU A 42 3.60 8.73 -2.82
CA LEU A 42 3.43 7.33 -3.16
C LEU A 42 2.60 7.21 -4.44
N ALA A 43 2.89 6.21 -5.27
CA ALA A 43 2.03 5.87 -6.40
C ALA A 43 1.99 4.36 -6.62
N GLY A 44 0.86 3.82 -7.10
CA GLY A 44 0.82 2.42 -7.52
C GLY A 44 -0.50 1.69 -7.36
N SER A 45 -0.44 0.51 -6.78
CA SER A 45 -1.52 -0.47 -6.74
C SER A 45 -2.82 0.04 -6.13
N THR A 46 -3.92 -0.09 -6.88
CA THR A 46 -5.27 0.18 -6.38
C THR A 46 -5.74 -0.84 -5.33
N SER A 47 -5.13 -2.02 -5.23
CA SER A 47 -5.40 -2.98 -4.16
C SER A 47 -4.82 -2.57 -2.82
N MET A 48 -3.88 -1.62 -2.81
CA MET A 48 -3.28 -1.10 -1.57
C MET A 48 -3.97 0.18 -1.05
N GLU A 49 -5.02 0.64 -1.72
CA GLU A 49 -5.72 1.89 -1.41
C GLU A 49 -6.13 1.96 0.06
N LYS A 50 -6.88 0.98 0.54
CA LYS A 50 -7.36 0.91 1.92
C LYS A 50 -6.24 0.93 2.96
N LEU A 51 -5.14 0.20 2.68
CA LEU A 51 -3.94 0.21 3.53
C LEU A 51 -3.26 1.58 3.53
N CYS A 52 -3.02 2.13 2.33
CA CYS A 52 -2.30 3.39 2.18
C CYS A 52 -3.08 4.56 2.79
N GLU A 53 -4.41 4.61 2.63
CA GLU A 53 -5.26 5.63 3.26
C GLU A 53 -5.20 5.56 4.78
N ALA A 54 -5.46 4.37 5.37
CA ALA A 54 -5.45 4.21 6.81
C ALA A 54 -4.06 4.49 7.43
N MET A 55 -2.99 4.06 6.74
CA MET A 55 -1.61 4.28 7.18
C MET A 55 -1.24 5.76 7.10
N SER A 56 -1.56 6.43 5.98
CA SER A 56 -1.26 7.84 5.75
C SER A 56 -2.01 8.75 6.73
N GLU A 57 -3.30 8.50 6.96
CA GLU A 57 -4.09 9.26 7.92
C GLU A 57 -3.49 9.16 9.32
N SER A 58 -3.19 7.95 9.76
CA SER A 58 -2.64 7.71 11.08
C SER A 58 -1.22 8.27 11.25
N PHE A 59 -0.38 8.14 10.20
CA PHE A 59 0.97 8.70 10.20
C PHE A 59 0.97 10.22 10.28
N MET A 60 0.15 10.88 9.47
CA MET A 60 0.04 12.36 9.47
C MET A 60 -0.54 12.90 10.77
N ALA A 61 -1.45 12.17 11.42
CA ALA A 61 -1.96 12.54 12.74
C ALA A 61 -0.86 12.56 13.82
N ASP A 62 0.08 11.61 13.74
CA ASP A 62 1.19 11.50 14.69
C ASP A 62 2.39 12.39 14.33
N ASN A 63 2.50 12.86 13.07
CA ASN A 63 3.65 13.60 12.54
C ASN A 63 3.19 14.92 11.91
N GLN A 64 2.78 15.88 12.74
CA GLN A 64 2.35 17.19 12.28
C GLN A 64 3.45 17.88 11.46
N GLY A 65 3.08 18.39 10.29
CA GLY A 65 4.03 19.02 9.35
C GLY A 65 4.50 18.08 8.22
N ILE A 66 4.22 16.76 8.29
CA ILE A 66 4.46 15.85 7.18
C ILE A 66 3.14 15.57 6.46
N THR A 67 3.17 15.68 5.13
CA THR A 67 2.05 15.32 4.24
C THR A 67 2.38 14.04 3.50
N VAL A 68 1.43 13.11 3.40
CA VAL A 68 1.54 11.91 2.56
C VAL A 68 0.53 12.01 1.43
N THR A 69 0.99 11.83 0.20
CA THR A 69 0.13 11.81 -0.99
C THR A 69 0.22 10.45 -1.66
N VAL A 70 -0.92 9.92 -2.13
CA VAL A 70 -0.96 8.62 -2.78
C VAL A 70 -1.75 8.70 -4.08
N GLU A 71 -1.20 8.16 -5.16
CA GLU A 71 -1.87 8.03 -6.45
C GLU A 71 -2.11 6.55 -6.78
N TYR A 72 -3.34 6.18 -7.12
CA TYR A 72 -3.74 4.80 -7.40
C TYR A 72 -3.84 4.56 -8.91
N VAL A 73 -2.68 4.27 -9.51
CA VAL A 73 -2.47 4.18 -10.98
C VAL A 73 -2.08 2.78 -11.48
N GLY A 74 -2.16 1.77 -10.59
CA GLY A 74 -1.70 0.42 -10.84
C GLY A 74 -0.20 0.21 -10.54
N SER A 75 0.17 -1.04 -10.21
CA SER A 75 1.52 -1.38 -9.73
C SER A 75 2.61 -1.02 -10.74
N GLY A 76 2.39 -1.35 -12.03
CA GLY A 76 3.37 -1.07 -13.08
C GLY A 76 3.68 0.42 -13.22
N ALA A 77 2.65 1.26 -13.27
CA ALA A 77 2.82 2.72 -13.37
C ALA A 77 3.45 3.33 -12.11
N GLY A 78 3.11 2.79 -10.91
CA GLY A 78 3.73 3.21 -9.65
C GLY A 78 5.24 2.91 -9.60
N ILE A 79 5.65 1.70 -9.97
CA ILE A 79 7.06 1.32 -10.01
C ILE A 79 7.83 2.09 -11.11
N GLU A 80 7.18 2.36 -12.24
CA GLU A 80 7.77 3.21 -13.28
C GLU A 80 7.99 4.64 -12.78
N SER A 81 7.02 5.22 -12.04
CA SER A 81 7.14 6.55 -11.43
C SER A 81 8.25 6.61 -10.40
N LEU A 82 8.40 5.56 -9.57
CA LEU A 82 9.51 5.42 -8.64
C LEU A 82 10.86 5.36 -9.39
N SER A 83 10.96 4.53 -10.43
CA SER A 83 12.20 4.38 -11.21
C SER A 83 12.66 5.70 -11.84
N LYS A 84 11.70 6.56 -12.25
CA LYS A 84 11.95 7.89 -12.79
C LYS A 84 12.22 8.96 -11.72
N GLY A 85 12.05 8.64 -10.44
CA GLY A 85 12.17 9.58 -9.33
C GLY A 85 11.04 10.61 -9.26
N SER A 86 9.87 10.28 -9.82
CA SER A 86 8.68 11.13 -9.77
C SER A 86 7.91 10.97 -8.46
N VAL A 87 8.10 9.85 -7.76
CA VAL A 87 7.56 9.57 -6.43
C VAL A 87 8.65 8.96 -5.55
N ASP A 88 8.46 9.02 -4.24
CA ASP A 88 9.40 8.48 -3.25
C ASP A 88 9.21 6.96 -3.07
N ILE A 89 7.97 6.47 -3.19
CA ILE A 89 7.61 5.08 -2.93
C ILE A 89 6.69 4.58 -4.04
N GLY A 90 7.01 3.40 -4.59
CA GLY A 90 6.19 2.68 -5.56
C GLY A 90 5.40 1.54 -4.90
N ASN A 91 4.06 1.60 -4.92
CA ASN A 91 3.21 0.58 -4.33
C ASN A 91 2.92 -0.54 -5.33
N SER A 92 3.24 -1.79 -4.97
CA SER A 92 3.01 -2.96 -5.80
C SER A 92 2.27 -4.06 -5.05
N SER A 93 1.29 -4.66 -5.70
CA SER A 93 0.55 -5.83 -5.20
C SER A 93 1.02 -7.15 -5.86
N ARG A 94 2.29 -7.21 -6.16
CA ARG A 94 3.07 -8.37 -6.61
C ARG A 94 4.55 -8.15 -6.31
N ASN A 95 5.35 -9.20 -6.39
CA ASN A 95 6.79 -9.03 -6.40
C ASN A 95 7.24 -8.12 -7.56
N LEU A 96 8.37 -7.46 -7.41
CA LEU A 96 8.95 -6.66 -8.47
C LEU A 96 9.50 -7.57 -9.59
N LYS A 97 9.35 -7.13 -10.82
CA LYS A 97 9.89 -7.84 -11.98
C LYS A 97 11.42 -7.75 -12.01
N PRO A 98 12.11 -8.73 -12.62
CA PRO A 98 13.58 -8.69 -12.71
C PRO A 98 14.13 -7.39 -13.30
N GLU A 99 13.44 -6.80 -14.28
CA GLU A 99 13.82 -5.50 -14.86
C GLU A 99 13.64 -4.34 -13.87
N GLU A 100 12.63 -4.39 -12.99
CA GLU A 100 12.41 -3.36 -11.97
C GLU A 100 13.51 -3.43 -10.90
N LEU A 101 13.86 -4.64 -10.46
CA LEU A 101 14.98 -4.88 -9.54
C LEU A 101 16.32 -4.45 -10.14
N SER A 102 16.57 -4.77 -11.42
CA SER A 102 17.81 -4.40 -12.11
C SER A 102 17.94 -2.89 -12.31
N ASN A 103 16.83 -2.17 -12.32
CA ASN A 103 16.78 -0.69 -12.34
C ASN A 103 17.00 -0.06 -10.97
N GLY A 104 17.32 -0.87 -9.94
CA GLY A 104 17.66 -0.41 -8.59
C GLY A 104 16.46 -0.22 -7.68
N CYS A 105 15.27 -0.72 -8.05
CA CYS A 105 14.15 -0.79 -7.10
C CYS A 105 14.39 -1.91 -6.09
N VAL A 106 14.05 -1.65 -4.82
CA VAL A 106 14.16 -2.60 -3.71
C VAL A 106 12.77 -2.90 -3.17
N GLU A 107 12.49 -4.17 -2.93
CA GLU A 107 11.24 -4.63 -2.35
C GLU A 107 11.26 -4.46 -0.82
N ASN A 108 10.26 -3.76 -0.30
CA ASN A 108 9.96 -3.75 1.12
C ASN A 108 8.56 -4.34 1.30
N VAL A 109 8.50 -5.61 1.67
CA VAL A 109 7.21 -6.30 1.90
C VAL A 109 6.60 -5.77 3.19
N VAL A 110 5.42 -5.12 3.07
CA VAL A 110 4.73 -4.49 4.20
C VAL A 110 3.54 -5.30 4.70
N ALA A 111 2.91 -6.08 3.81
CA ALA A 111 1.79 -6.95 4.18
C ALA A 111 1.74 -8.17 3.25
N LEU A 112 0.98 -9.20 3.66
CA LEU A 112 0.53 -10.28 2.78
C LEU A 112 -0.96 -10.13 2.52
N ASP A 113 -1.37 -10.47 1.31
CA ASP A 113 -2.75 -10.41 0.83
C ASP A 113 -3.15 -11.72 0.12
N GLY A 114 -4.44 -12.04 0.16
CA GLY A 114 -5.04 -13.08 -0.67
C GLY A 114 -5.77 -12.45 -1.85
N ILE A 115 -5.54 -12.96 -3.06
CA ILE A 115 -6.39 -12.62 -4.20
C ILE A 115 -7.65 -13.45 -4.10
N ALA A 116 -8.75 -12.83 -3.64
CA ALA A 116 -10.05 -13.47 -3.56
C ALA A 116 -10.67 -13.58 -4.96
N VAL A 117 -11.07 -14.78 -5.35
CA VAL A 117 -11.94 -14.98 -6.53
C VAL A 117 -13.37 -14.74 -6.09
N ILE A 118 -14.05 -13.83 -6.80
CA ILE A 118 -15.40 -13.39 -6.47
C ILE A 118 -16.35 -13.67 -7.62
N VAL A 119 -17.59 -14.03 -7.28
CA VAL A 119 -18.67 -14.22 -8.24
C VAL A 119 -19.88 -13.39 -7.83
N ASP A 120 -20.82 -13.17 -8.77
CA ASP A 120 -22.08 -12.52 -8.41
C ASP A 120 -22.83 -13.31 -7.34
N LYS A 121 -23.60 -12.60 -6.53
CA LYS A 121 -24.24 -13.13 -5.31
C LYS A 121 -25.20 -14.30 -5.57
N ASN A 122 -25.72 -14.43 -6.78
CA ASN A 122 -26.73 -15.45 -7.12
C ASN A 122 -26.13 -16.66 -7.85
N ASN A 123 -24.82 -16.70 -8.04
CA ASN A 123 -24.13 -17.72 -8.83
C ASN A 123 -24.33 -19.14 -8.30
N GLY A 124 -24.30 -19.32 -6.98
CA GLY A 124 -24.50 -20.60 -6.30
C GLY A 124 -23.25 -21.50 -6.21
N VAL A 125 -22.17 -21.19 -6.92
CA VAL A 125 -20.88 -21.89 -6.80
C VAL A 125 -20.09 -21.33 -5.63
N THR A 126 -19.64 -22.20 -4.72
CA THR A 126 -18.90 -21.81 -3.50
C THR A 126 -17.47 -22.34 -3.46
N ASP A 127 -17.13 -23.29 -4.35
CA ASP A 127 -15.79 -23.86 -4.47
C ASP A 127 -15.47 -24.13 -5.94
N ILE A 128 -14.27 -23.82 -6.37
CA ILE A 128 -13.79 -24.02 -7.75
C ILE A 128 -12.40 -24.66 -7.68
N SER A 129 -12.18 -25.77 -8.37
CA SER A 129 -10.82 -26.28 -8.48
C SER A 129 -9.92 -25.32 -9.28
N SER A 130 -8.63 -25.27 -8.96
CA SER A 130 -7.66 -24.44 -9.68
C SER A 130 -7.63 -24.76 -11.18
N GLU A 131 -7.87 -26.02 -11.57
CA GLU A 131 -8.01 -26.43 -12.97
C GLU A 131 -9.25 -25.81 -13.63
N ASN A 132 -10.42 -25.86 -12.97
CA ASN A 132 -11.64 -25.25 -13.51
C ASN A 132 -11.55 -23.71 -13.51
N LEU A 133 -10.86 -23.12 -12.52
CA LEU A 133 -10.60 -21.68 -12.52
C LEU A 133 -9.80 -21.28 -13.76
N LYS A 134 -8.76 -22.03 -14.12
CA LYS A 134 -8.00 -21.81 -15.36
C LYS A 134 -8.91 -21.90 -16.60
N LYS A 135 -9.78 -22.93 -16.67
CA LYS A 135 -10.73 -23.11 -17.78
C LYS A 135 -11.77 -21.99 -17.91
N LEU A 136 -12.23 -21.43 -16.77
CA LEU A 136 -13.11 -20.27 -16.77
C LEU A 136 -12.40 -19.06 -17.39
N TYR A 137 -11.18 -18.78 -16.96
CA TYR A 137 -10.42 -17.62 -17.43
C TYR A 137 -9.87 -17.75 -18.86
N THR A 138 -9.70 -18.99 -19.38
CA THR A 138 -9.33 -19.25 -20.79
C THR A 138 -10.53 -19.37 -21.72
N GLY A 139 -11.78 -19.26 -21.19
CA GLY A 139 -13.01 -19.37 -21.98
C GLY A 139 -13.33 -20.79 -22.44
N GLU A 140 -12.72 -21.81 -21.85
CA GLU A 140 -13.07 -23.23 -22.09
C GLU A 140 -14.41 -23.58 -21.44
N ILE A 141 -14.65 -23.13 -20.20
CA ILE A 141 -15.95 -23.23 -19.51
C ILE A 141 -16.69 -21.91 -19.75
N LYS A 142 -17.87 -21.99 -20.35
CA LYS A 142 -18.67 -20.82 -20.76
C LYS A 142 -20.02 -20.68 -20.06
N ASN A 143 -20.40 -21.66 -19.27
CA ASN A 143 -21.66 -21.64 -18.55
C ASN A 143 -21.48 -22.21 -17.15
N TRP A 144 -22.00 -21.52 -16.15
CA TRP A 144 -21.87 -21.91 -14.74
C TRP A 144 -22.50 -23.26 -14.39
N LYS A 145 -23.52 -23.73 -15.16
CA LYS A 145 -24.10 -25.05 -14.97
C LYS A 145 -23.11 -26.19 -15.14
N GLU A 146 -22.02 -25.98 -15.86
CA GLU A 146 -20.94 -26.97 -16.02
C GLU A 146 -20.22 -27.25 -14.69
N LEU A 147 -20.32 -26.30 -13.75
CA LEU A 147 -19.75 -26.37 -12.39
C LEU A 147 -20.83 -26.53 -11.31
N GLY A 148 -22.09 -26.83 -11.69
CA GLY A 148 -23.19 -26.99 -10.74
C GLY A 148 -23.84 -25.69 -10.28
N GLY A 149 -23.48 -24.56 -10.90
CA GLY A 149 -24.10 -23.24 -10.68
C GLY A 149 -25.37 -23.02 -11.50
N THR A 150 -25.76 -21.76 -11.61
CA THR A 150 -26.92 -21.33 -12.41
C THR A 150 -26.74 -21.58 -13.92
N ASP A 151 -27.84 -21.69 -14.70
CA ASP A 151 -27.74 -21.75 -16.16
C ASP A 151 -27.53 -20.34 -16.75
N GLU A 152 -26.36 -19.80 -16.48
CA GLU A 152 -25.92 -18.48 -16.91
C GLU A 152 -24.57 -18.54 -17.61
N ALA A 153 -24.36 -17.65 -18.59
CA ALA A 153 -23.08 -17.52 -19.26
C ALA A 153 -22.02 -16.94 -18.29
N VAL A 154 -20.81 -17.45 -18.37
CA VAL A 154 -19.67 -16.90 -17.61
C VAL A 154 -19.25 -15.55 -18.19
N VAL A 155 -19.15 -14.53 -17.36
CA VAL A 155 -18.66 -13.19 -17.73
C VAL A 155 -17.36 -12.92 -16.97
N VAL A 156 -16.23 -13.05 -17.63
CA VAL A 156 -14.91 -12.92 -17.00
C VAL A 156 -14.51 -11.45 -16.90
N ILE A 157 -14.41 -10.94 -15.67
CA ILE A 157 -14.00 -9.57 -15.38
C ILE A 157 -12.55 -9.59 -14.88
N GLY A 158 -11.69 -8.84 -15.54
CA GLY A 158 -10.29 -8.72 -15.17
C GLY A 158 -9.84 -7.29 -14.98
N ARG A 159 -8.55 -7.15 -14.82
CA ARG A 159 -7.88 -5.86 -14.66
C ARG A 159 -7.13 -5.49 -15.95
N GLU A 160 -6.84 -4.22 -16.08
CA GLU A 160 -6.00 -3.64 -17.13
C GLU A 160 -4.57 -4.18 -17.12
N ALA A 161 -3.85 -4.00 -18.22
CA ALA A 161 -2.42 -4.25 -18.27
C ALA A 161 -1.67 -3.32 -17.30
N GLY A 162 -0.68 -3.84 -16.57
CA GLY A 162 0.04 -3.09 -15.54
C GLY A 162 -0.56 -3.19 -14.14
N SER A 163 -1.75 -3.81 -13.98
CA SER A 163 -2.27 -4.18 -12.68
C SER A 163 -1.42 -5.26 -12.02
N GLY A 164 -0.89 -4.98 -10.82
CA GLY A 164 -0.17 -5.98 -10.05
C GLY A 164 -1.06 -7.16 -9.62
N THR A 165 -2.36 -6.91 -9.40
CA THR A 165 -3.31 -7.99 -9.08
C THR A 165 -3.50 -8.94 -10.26
N ARG A 166 -3.59 -8.40 -11.48
CA ARG A 166 -3.63 -9.22 -12.70
C ARG A 166 -2.34 -9.99 -12.89
N ASP A 167 -1.20 -9.29 -12.80
CA ASP A 167 0.11 -9.93 -12.96
C ASP A 167 0.26 -11.11 -11.99
N ALA A 168 -0.03 -10.91 -10.69
CA ALA A 168 0.07 -11.97 -9.68
C ALA A 168 -0.94 -13.11 -9.91
N PHE A 169 -2.20 -12.80 -10.25
CA PHE A 169 -3.24 -13.78 -10.53
C PHE A 169 -2.86 -14.67 -11.73
N GLU A 170 -2.47 -14.06 -12.84
CA GLU A 170 -2.08 -14.78 -14.05
C GLU A 170 -0.78 -15.60 -13.85
N GLU A 171 0.17 -15.08 -13.06
CA GLU A 171 1.41 -15.78 -12.74
C GLU A 171 1.15 -17.02 -11.87
N LEU A 172 0.43 -16.86 -10.75
CA LEU A 172 0.13 -17.95 -9.82
C LEU A 172 -0.70 -19.08 -10.46
N LEU A 173 -1.52 -18.74 -11.44
CA LEU A 173 -2.31 -19.70 -12.21
C LEU A 173 -1.64 -20.14 -13.54
N GLU A 174 -0.45 -19.66 -13.87
CA GLU A 174 0.23 -19.93 -15.15
C GLU A 174 -0.61 -19.55 -16.38
N LEU A 175 -1.37 -18.46 -16.25
CA LEU A 175 -2.32 -17.94 -17.25
C LEU A 175 -1.82 -16.68 -17.97
N LYS A 176 -0.56 -16.32 -17.82
CA LYS A 176 -0.01 -15.11 -18.44
C LYS A 176 -0.37 -15.04 -19.94
N ASP A 177 -1.02 -13.96 -20.34
CA ASP A 177 -1.47 -13.68 -21.70
C ASP A 177 -2.46 -14.72 -22.30
N LYS A 178 -3.12 -15.54 -21.46
CA LYS A 178 -4.06 -16.57 -21.89
C LYS A 178 -5.52 -16.29 -21.49
N CYS A 179 -5.76 -15.28 -20.65
CA CYS A 179 -7.08 -14.98 -20.16
C CYS A 179 -7.96 -14.31 -21.21
N ASP A 180 -9.19 -14.81 -21.35
CA ASP A 180 -10.24 -14.27 -22.23
C ASP A 180 -11.19 -13.37 -21.42
N TYR A 181 -10.77 -12.15 -21.17
CA TYR A 181 -11.54 -11.18 -20.39
C TYR A 181 -12.66 -10.56 -21.22
N ALA A 182 -13.91 -10.68 -20.76
CA ALA A 182 -15.04 -9.94 -21.32
C ALA A 182 -14.91 -8.44 -21.08
N GLN A 183 -14.34 -8.05 -19.95
CA GLN A 183 -14.02 -6.65 -19.61
C GLN A 183 -12.73 -6.57 -18.80
N GLN A 184 -11.98 -5.49 -19.01
CA GLN A 184 -10.80 -5.15 -18.22
C GLN A 184 -11.02 -3.78 -17.58
N LEU A 185 -10.84 -3.68 -16.26
CA LEU A 185 -11.15 -2.50 -15.47
C LEU A 185 -9.88 -1.95 -14.79
N ASP A 186 -9.86 -0.66 -14.52
CA ASP A 186 -8.69 0.10 -14.09
C ASP A 186 -8.44 0.09 -12.56
N SER A 187 -9.37 -0.46 -11.77
CA SER A 187 -9.21 -0.50 -10.33
C SER A 187 -9.83 -1.73 -9.67
N THR A 188 -9.36 -2.06 -8.47
CA THR A 188 -9.88 -3.16 -7.64
C THR A 188 -11.36 -2.94 -7.30
N GLY A 189 -11.72 -1.71 -6.91
CA GLY A 189 -13.10 -1.35 -6.61
C GLY A 189 -14.03 -1.45 -7.81
N ALA A 190 -13.55 -1.12 -9.02
CA ALA A 190 -14.34 -1.25 -10.25
C ALA A 190 -14.63 -2.72 -10.57
N VAL A 191 -13.67 -3.64 -10.34
CA VAL A 191 -13.92 -5.10 -10.51
C VAL A 191 -14.98 -5.57 -9.51
N LEU A 192 -14.86 -5.22 -8.23
CA LEU A 192 -15.84 -5.57 -7.20
C LEU A 192 -17.26 -5.13 -7.60
N ALA A 193 -17.43 -3.85 -7.92
CA ALA A 193 -18.72 -3.28 -8.31
C ALA A 193 -19.28 -3.91 -9.60
N LYS A 194 -18.41 -4.24 -10.56
CA LYS A 194 -18.83 -4.86 -11.81
C LYS A 194 -19.31 -6.29 -11.60
N VAL A 195 -18.60 -7.10 -10.80
CA VAL A 195 -19.03 -8.46 -10.47
C VAL A 195 -20.35 -8.43 -9.70
N ALA A 196 -20.48 -7.55 -8.71
CA ALA A 196 -21.70 -7.39 -7.92
C ALA A 196 -22.95 -7.04 -8.77
N SER A 197 -22.77 -6.35 -9.90
CA SER A 197 -23.87 -5.87 -10.75
C SER A 197 -24.09 -6.68 -12.03
N THR A 198 -23.32 -7.73 -12.26
CA THR A 198 -23.39 -8.49 -13.53
C THR A 198 -23.70 -9.96 -13.25
N PRO A 199 -24.92 -10.48 -13.60
CA PRO A 199 -25.21 -11.90 -13.49
C PRO A 199 -24.19 -12.75 -14.24
N GLY A 200 -23.79 -13.88 -13.64
CA GLY A 200 -22.79 -14.78 -14.19
C GLY A 200 -21.35 -14.24 -14.19
N ALA A 201 -21.09 -13.11 -13.55
CA ALA A 201 -19.73 -12.56 -13.49
C ALA A 201 -18.83 -13.33 -12.54
N ILE A 202 -17.55 -13.43 -12.95
CA ILE A 202 -16.42 -13.84 -12.11
C ILE A 202 -15.33 -12.79 -12.23
N GLY A 203 -14.66 -12.49 -11.12
CA GLY A 203 -13.53 -11.57 -11.06
C GLY A 203 -12.58 -11.93 -9.93
N TYR A 204 -11.55 -11.11 -9.76
CA TYR A 204 -10.58 -11.26 -8.67
C TYR A 204 -10.24 -9.89 -8.08
N VAL A 205 -10.15 -9.84 -6.77
CA VAL A 205 -9.84 -8.63 -5.99
C VAL A 205 -8.92 -8.98 -4.82
N SER A 206 -8.37 -7.97 -4.15
CA SER A 206 -7.73 -8.14 -2.85
C SER A 206 -8.76 -8.58 -1.81
N LEU A 207 -8.37 -9.49 -0.90
CA LEU A 207 -9.27 -10.04 0.13
C LEU A 207 -9.86 -8.96 1.03
N ASP A 208 -9.09 -7.92 1.33
CA ASP A 208 -9.48 -6.83 2.23
C ASP A 208 -10.65 -5.96 1.74
N VAL A 209 -10.97 -6.02 0.43
CA VAL A 209 -12.10 -5.26 -0.14
C VAL A 209 -13.35 -6.07 -0.36
N VAL A 210 -13.32 -7.40 -0.12
CA VAL A 210 -14.49 -8.26 -0.29
C VAL A 210 -15.57 -7.88 0.72
N ASP A 211 -16.79 -7.69 0.24
CA ASP A 211 -17.96 -7.34 1.03
C ASP A 211 -19.17 -8.22 0.69
N GLU A 212 -20.31 -7.95 1.31
CA GLU A 212 -21.54 -8.72 1.15
C GLU A 212 -22.23 -8.60 -0.23
N SER A 213 -21.73 -7.75 -1.11
CA SER A 213 -22.27 -7.55 -2.47
C SER A 213 -21.94 -8.68 -3.43
N VAL A 214 -20.91 -9.47 -3.12
CA VAL A 214 -20.41 -10.60 -3.92
C VAL A 214 -20.25 -11.86 -3.06
N LEU A 215 -20.01 -13.01 -3.71
CA LEU A 215 -19.56 -14.22 -3.04
C LEU A 215 -18.07 -14.45 -3.33
N SER A 216 -17.28 -14.65 -2.28
CA SER A 216 -15.92 -15.20 -2.41
C SER A 216 -16.01 -16.72 -2.49
N VAL A 217 -15.32 -17.31 -3.46
CA VAL A 217 -15.29 -18.77 -3.64
C VAL A 217 -13.97 -19.35 -3.12
N SER A 218 -14.05 -20.59 -2.56
CA SER A 218 -12.88 -21.36 -2.20
C SER A 218 -12.16 -21.87 -3.45
N ILE A 219 -10.85 -22.05 -3.38
CA ILE A 219 -10.05 -22.68 -4.44
C ILE A 219 -9.50 -23.99 -3.92
N ASP A 220 -9.79 -25.10 -4.63
CA ASP A 220 -9.42 -26.46 -4.19
C ASP A 220 -9.83 -26.76 -2.73
N SER A 221 -11.05 -26.29 -2.35
CA SER A 221 -11.61 -26.36 -0.99
C SER A 221 -10.82 -25.58 0.09
N VAL A 222 -9.99 -24.63 -0.32
CA VAL A 222 -9.25 -23.75 0.59
C VAL A 222 -9.80 -22.32 0.48
N GLU A 223 -10.31 -21.81 1.60
CA GLU A 223 -10.81 -20.43 1.69
C GLU A 223 -9.67 -19.40 1.69
N ALA A 224 -9.93 -18.25 1.08
CA ALA A 224 -9.09 -17.07 1.20
C ALA A 224 -9.26 -16.48 2.61
N ASN A 225 -8.40 -16.84 3.55
CA ASN A 225 -8.39 -16.29 4.90
C ASN A 225 -6.97 -16.25 5.46
N GLU A 226 -6.77 -15.46 6.54
CA GLU A 226 -5.47 -15.29 7.19
C GLU A 226 -4.79 -16.62 7.53
N GLN A 227 -5.53 -17.55 8.13
CA GLN A 227 -4.98 -18.84 8.56
C GLN A 227 -4.42 -19.65 7.39
N ASN A 228 -5.15 -19.71 6.28
CA ASN A 228 -4.74 -20.49 5.10
C ASN A 228 -3.60 -19.80 4.34
N ILE A 229 -3.58 -18.47 4.33
CA ILE A 229 -2.50 -17.68 3.71
C ILE A 229 -1.20 -17.85 4.50
N LEU A 230 -1.21 -17.67 5.84
CA LEU A 230 -0.04 -17.87 6.69
C LEU A 230 0.46 -19.32 6.67
N ALA A 231 -0.43 -20.28 6.53
CA ALA A 231 -0.06 -21.69 6.41
C ALA A 231 0.46 -22.08 5.02
N GLY A 232 0.52 -21.14 4.05
CA GLY A 232 0.90 -21.42 2.66
C GLY A 232 -0.04 -22.34 1.91
N LYS A 233 -1.30 -22.50 2.38
CA LYS A 233 -2.30 -23.38 1.78
C LYS A 233 -3.11 -22.70 0.69
N TYR A 234 -3.37 -21.40 0.81
CA TYR A 234 -4.13 -20.66 -0.17
C TYR A 234 -3.26 -20.32 -1.39
N LEU A 235 -3.64 -20.84 -2.55
CA LEU A 235 -2.87 -20.75 -3.79
C LEU A 235 -2.59 -19.30 -4.23
N LEU A 236 -3.58 -18.42 -4.09
CA LEU A 236 -3.54 -17.06 -4.64
C LEU A 236 -3.10 -16.03 -3.59
N SER A 237 -2.05 -16.34 -2.83
CA SER A 237 -1.43 -15.40 -1.88
C SER A 237 -0.29 -14.61 -2.53
N ARG A 238 -0.11 -13.35 -2.10
CA ARG A 238 0.88 -12.42 -2.67
C ARG A 238 1.39 -11.41 -1.65
N PRO A 239 2.57 -10.81 -1.86
CA PRO A 239 3.01 -9.68 -1.05
C PRO A 239 2.35 -8.37 -1.50
N PHE A 240 2.20 -7.44 -0.54
CA PHE A 240 2.09 -6.01 -0.78
C PHE A 240 3.45 -5.38 -0.51
N VAL A 241 3.96 -4.68 -1.50
CA VAL A 241 5.31 -4.12 -1.52
C VAL A 241 5.23 -2.60 -1.61
N MET A 242 5.93 -1.91 -0.73
CA MET A 242 6.27 -0.49 -0.86
C MET A 242 7.72 -0.41 -1.34
N ALA A 243 7.91 -0.28 -2.66
CA ALA A 243 9.24 -0.26 -3.25
C ALA A 243 9.92 1.10 -3.08
N THR A 244 11.25 1.08 -2.91
CA THR A 244 12.13 2.26 -2.87
C THR A 244 13.23 2.16 -3.91
N LYS A 245 13.85 3.27 -4.27
CA LYS A 245 15.02 3.26 -5.17
C LYS A 245 16.29 3.17 -4.33
N GLY A 246 16.82 1.95 -4.19
CA GLY A 246 17.83 1.60 -3.20
C GLY A 246 17.23 1.32 -1.83
N ASP A 247 18.06 0.91 -0.87
CA ASP A 247 17.64 0.53 0.48
C ASP A 247 16.95 1.67 1.23
N VAL A 248 16.02 1.34 2.14
CA VAL A 248 15.32 2.32 2.98
C VAL A 248 16.31 3.20 3.76
N SER A 249 17.41 2.64 4.26
CA SER A 249 18.45 3.38 4.98
C SER A 249 19.17 4.45 4.13
N SER A 250 19.08 4.35 2.81
CA SER A 250 19.65 5.33 1.86
C SER A 250 18.68 6.42 1.43
N GLN A 251 17.42 6.32 1.82
CA GLN A 251 16.39 7.29 1.50
C GLN A 251 16.49 8.55 2.37
N ASN A 252 15.74 9.61 2.03
CA ASN A 252 15.61 10.78 2.88
C ASN A 252 14.91 10.43 4.22
N GLU A 253 15.08 11.30 5.21
CA GLU A 253 14.57 11.09 6.58
C GLU A 253 13.05 10.91 6.63
N LEU A 254 12.29 11.53 5.73
CA LEU A 254 10.82 11.39 5.68
C LEU A 254 10.43 9.97 5.30
N VAL A 255 11.07 9.41 4.26
CA VAL A 255 10.83 8.02 3.81
C VAL A 255 11.28 7.02 4.86
N GLN A 256 12.45 7.24 5.50
CA GLN A 256 12.91 6.37 6.58
C GLN A 256 11.89 6.34 7.72
N LYS A 257 11.40 7.51 8.16
CA LYS A 257 10.39 7.65 9.21
C LYS A 257 9.06 6.98 8.84
N TRP A 258 8.66 7.04 7.56
CA TRP A 258 7.50 6.32 7.08
C TRP A 258 7.65 4.81 7.25
N PHE A 259 8.79 4.23 6.87
CA PHE A 259 9.01 2.79 7.01
C PHE A 259 9.18 2.36 8.48
N GLU A 260 9.76 3.19 9.34
CA GLU A 260 9.76 2.97 10.80
C GLU A 260 8.33 2.89 11.33
N TYR A 261 7.45 3.78 10.87
CA TYR A 261 6.04 3.79 11.28
C TYR A 261 5.29 2.56 10.75
N VAL A 262 5.42 2.23 9.47
CA VAL A 262 4.80 1.03 8.87
C VAL A 262 5.18 -0.24 9.63
N ASN A 263 6.45 -0.36 10.04
CA ASN A 263 6.97 -1.51 10.77
C ASN A 263 6.73 -1.47 12.28
N SER A 264 6.22 -0.36 12.83
CA SER A 264 5.88 -0.23 14.24
C SER A 264 4.68 -1.11 14.63
N GLU A 265 4.47 -1.31 15.94
CA GLU A 265 3.27 -2.03 16.41
C GLU A 265 1.98 -1.35 15.96
N LYS A 266 1.95 -0.01 15.93
CA LYS A 266 0.80 0.75 15.42
C LYS A 266 0.56 0.51 13.93
N GLY A 267 1.62 0.48 13.12
CA GLY A 267 1.54 0.12 11.70
C GLY A 267 1.02 -1.31 11.49
N LYS A 268 1.52 -2.27 12.26
CA LYS A 268 1.04 -3.66 12.23
C LYS A 268 -0.43 -3.80 12.64
N GLU A 269 -0.88 -3.03 13.63
CA GLU A 269 -2.29 -2.98 14.02
C GLU A 269 -3.17 -2.43 12.87
N ILE A 270 -2.71 -1.40 12.16
CA ILE A 270 -3.41 -0.85 10.99
C ILE A 270 -3.52 -1.92 9.90
N ILE A 271 -2.42 -2.63 9.57
CA ILE A 271 -2.42 -3.71 8.58
C ILE A 271 -3.49 -4.76 8.91
N LYS A 272 -3.54 -5.22 10.16
CA LYS A 272 -4.56 -6.18 10.63
C LYS A 272 -5.97 -5.60 10.56
N LYS A 273 -6.15 -4.35 10.98
CA LYS A 273 -7.46 -3.69 11.03
C LYS A 273 -8.08 -3.51 9.64
N VAL A 274 -7.26 -3.30 8.61
CA VAL A 274 -7.75 -3.21 7.23
C VAL A 274 -8.01 -4.58 6.58
N GLY A 275 -7.73 -5.68 7.27
CA GLY A 275 -7.98 -7.05 6.79
C GLY A 275 -6.80 -7.70 6.08
N LEU A 276 -5.61 -7.11 6.19
CA LEU A 276 -4.36 -7.64 5.65
C LEU A 276 -3.55 -8.40 6.71
N ILE A 277 -2.55 -9.12 6.27
CA ILE A 277 -1.76 -10.02 7.10
C ILE A 277 -0.36 -9.44 7.30
N VAL A 278 0.08 -9.35 8.57
CA VAL A 278 1.44 -8.91 8.90
C VAL A 278 2.42 -10.01 8.51
N PRO A 279 3.48 -9.70 7.71
CA PRO A 279 4.48 -10.69 7.35
C PRO A 279 5.20 -11.22 8.60
N VAL A 280 5.48 -12.52 8.63
CA VAL A 280 6.37 -13.09 9.68
C VAL A 280 7.79 -12.63 9.35
N GLN A 281 8.41 -11.86 10.25
CA GLN A 281 9.83 -11.52 10.11
C GLN A 281 10.64 -12.77 10.37
N GLU A 282 11.42 -13.21 9.40
CA GLU A 282 12.40 -14.28 9.57
C GLU A 282 13.62 -13.83 10.40
#